data_662eb2dab3918d9634cf2b3a6142fb5a
#
_entry.id   662eb2dab3918d9634cf2b3a6142fb5a
#
_cell.length_a   1.000
_cell.length_b   1.000
_cell.length_c   1.000
_cell.angle_alpha   90.00
_cell.angle_beta   90.00
_cell.angle_gamma   90.00
#
_symmetry.space_group_name_H-M   'P 1'
#
loop_
_entity.id
_entity.type
_entity.pdbx_description
1 polymer ?
#
loop_
_entity_poly.entity_id
_entity_poly.type
_entity_poly.pdbx_seq_one_letter_code
_entity_poly.pdbx_strand_id
1 'polypeptide(L)'
;DVCILHAQEADIYGNVRNLGTPFCDPLFAKASRHVIVTVDRIVDNSIVRREPHRTTIPGYLVDAVVEAPFGAHPCSSHGVYAHDEQQITQYVKAGADAATWWRDYFEPYVKDPESLADYVERVGGAERILQLAETVR
;
A
#
# COMPACT_ATOMS: atom_id res chain seq x y z
N ASP A 1 12.71 -14.93 -1.86
CA ASP A 1 11.78 -15.98 -1.48
C ASP A 1 10.34 -15.47 -1.45
N VAL A 2 10.02 -14.41 -0.74
CA VAL A 2 8.69 -13.79 -0.69
C VAL A 2 8.80 -12.34 -1.12
N CYS A 3 7.87 -11.90 -1.98
CA CYS A 3 7.68 -10.52 -2.38
C CYS A 3 6.35 -10.02 -1.83
N ILE A 4 6.35 -8.85 -1.20
CA ILE A 4 5.14 -8.17 -0.75
C ILE A 4 5.12 -6.83 -1.49
N LEU A 5 4.05 -6.59 -2.23
CA LEU A 5 3.86 -5.38 -3.03
C LEU A 5 2.57 -4.68 -2.63
N HIS A 6 2.50 -3.37 -2.88
CA HIS A 6 1.26 -2.60 -2.79
C HIS A 6 0.92 -1.98 -4.13
N ALA A 7 -0.35 -2.08 -4.54
CA ALA A 7 -0.86 -1.49 -5.76
C ALA A 7 -2.23 -0.85 -5.53
N GLN A 8 -2.72 -0.10 -6.50
CA GLN A 8 -4.01 0.57 -6.36
C GLN A 8 -5.19 -0.38 -6.55
N GLU A 9 -5.08 -1.32 -7.49
CA GLU A 9 -6.18 -2.22 -7.84
C GLU A 9 -5.69 -3.64 -8.13
N ALA A 10 -6.49 -4.62 -7.76
CA ALA A 10 -6.43 -5.97 -8.32
C ALA A 10 -7.82 -6.57 -8.41
N ASP A 11 -7.99 -7.60 -9.24
CA ASP A 11 -9.19 -8.43 -9.18
C ASP A 11 -8.97 -9.66 -8.28
N ILE A 12 -10.04 -10.41 -8.05
CA ILE A 12 -10.02 -11.64 -7.23
C ILE A 12 -9.16 -12.76 -7.83
N TYR A 13 -8.72 -12.65 -9.08
CA TYR A 13 -7.84 -13.60 -9.75
C TYR A 13 -6.36 -13.21 -9.69
N GLY A 14 -6.03 -12.12 -8.99
CA GLY A 14 -4.66 -11.65 -8.82
C GLY A 14 -4.14 -10.80 -9.97
N ASN A 15 -4.98 -10.34 -10.90
CA ASN A 15 -4.53 -9.41 -11.93
C ASN A 15 -4.38 -8.01 -11.34
N VAL A 16 -3.14 -7.55 -11.17
CA VAL A 16 -2.79 -6.30 -10.51
C VAL A 16 -2.68 -5.15 -11.51
N ARG A 17 -3.14 -3.98 -11.11
CA ARG A 17 -3.08 -2.74 -11.89
C ARG A 17 -2.47 -1.63 -11.06
N ASN A 18 -1.26 -1.19 -11.43
CA ASN A 18 -0.69 0.04 -10.92
C ASN A 18 -1.21 1.21 -11.76
N LEU A 19 -1.82 2.20 -11.13
CA LEU A 19 -2.36 3.38 -11.84
C LEU A 19 -1.27 4.37 -12.26
N GLY A 20 -0.08 4.23 -11.72
CA GLY A 20 1.12 4.99 -12.08
C GLY A 20 2.20 4.09 -12.67
N THR A 21 3.45 4.52 -12.52
CA THR A 21 4.62 3.73 -12.95
C THR A 21 4.85 2.59 -11.96
N PRO A 22 4.87 1.32 -12.43
CA PRO A 22 5.06 0.17 -11.55
C PRO A 22 6.52 -0.04 -11.11
N PHE A 23 7.45 0.78 -11.59
CA PHE A 23 8.90 0.67 -11.31
C PHE A 23 9.43 -0.76 -11.47
N CYS A 24 9.98 -1.34 -10.38
CA CYS A 24 10.54 -2.68 -10.37
C CYS A 24 9.56 -3.77 -9.93
N ASP A 25 8.33 -3.43 -9.56
CA ASP A 25 7.35 -4.37 -9.01
C ASP A 25 7.10 -5.60 -9.89
N PRO A 26 6.93 -5.47 -11.23
CA PRO A 26 6.79 -6.64 -12.10
C PRO A 26 8.04 -7.53 -12.14
N LEU A 27 9.24 -6.96 -11.90
CA LEU A 27 10.49 -7.73 -11.84
C LEU A 27 10.58 -8.49 -10.52
N PHE A 28 10.22 -7.85 -9.41
CA PHE A 28 10.19 -8.49 -8.10
C PHE A 28 9.17 -9.63 -8.07
N ALA A 29 7.98 -9.43 -8.63
CA ALA A 29 6.99 -10.49 -8.75
C ALA A 29 7.52 -11.70 -9.54
N LYS A 30 8.19 -11.47 -10.68
CA LYS A 30 8.78 -12.54 -11.50
C LYS A 30 9.96 -13.24 -10.84
N ALA A 31 10.72 -12.55 -10.01
CA ALA A 31 11.91 -13.06 -9.37
C ALA A 31 11.63 -13.81 -8.05
N SER A 32 10.41 -13.69 -7.53
CA SER A 32 10.06 -14.27 -6.23
C SER A 32 9.34 -15.60 -6.37
N ARG A 33 9.47 -16.43 -5.34
CA ARG A 33 8.79 -17.72 -5.27
C ARG A 33 7.34 -17.56 -4.82
N HIS A 34 7.10 -16.62 -3.92
CA HIS A 34 5.77 -16.28 -3.43
C HIS A 34 5.55 -14.78 -3.54
N VAL A 35 4.38 -14.39 -4.04
CA VAL A 35 4.00 -13.00 -4.27
C VAL A 35 2.67 -12.70 -3.58
N ILE A 36 2.73 -11.79 -2.61
CA ILE A 36 1.56 -11.27 -1.90
C ILE A 36 1.38 -9.82 -2.34
N VAL A 37 0.20 -9.47 -2.79
CA VAL A 37 -0.12 -8.09 -3.20
C VAL A 37 -1.21 -7.54 -2.30
N THR A 38 -0.93 -6.44 -1.62
CA THR A 38 -1.95 -5.62 -0.97
C THR A 38 -2.45 -4.58 -1.97
N VAL A 39 -3.74 -4.23 -1.92
CA VAL A 39 -4.33 -3.24 -2.82
C VAL A 39 -5.25 -2.28 -2.09
N ASP A 40 -5.35 -1.05 -2.58
CA ASP A 40 -6.31 -0.08 -2.06
C ASP A 40 -7.76 -0.54 -2.30
N ARG A 41 -8.00 -1.28 -3.41
CA ARG A 41 -9.32 -1.85 -3.71
C ARG A 41 -9.26 -3.11 -4.56
N ILE A 42 -10.17 -4.03 -4.29
CA ILE A 42 -10.45 -5.16 -5.17
C ILE A 42 -11.54 -4.73 -6.16
N VAL A 43 -11.28 -4.88 -7.45
CA VAL A 43 -12.18 -4.51 -8.52
C VAL A 43 -12.80 -5.73 -9.19
N ASP A 44 -13.98 -5.56 -9.81
CA ASP A 44 -14.60 -6.64 -10.58
C ASP A 44 -13.73 -7.01 -11.80
N ASN A 45 -13.62 -8.31 -12.07
CA ASN A 45 -12.81 -8.82 -13.20
C ASN A 45 -13.25 -8.26 -14.56
N SER A 46 -14.50 -7.88 -14.73
CA SER A 46 -14.98 -7.26 -15.97
C SER A 46 -14.27 -5.92 -16.27
N ILE A 47 -13.84 -5.20 -15.23
CA ILE A 47 -13.05 -3.96 -15.37
C ILE A 47 -11.67 -4.29 -15.94
N VAL A 48 -11.02 -5.34 -15.41
CA VAL A 48 -9.71 -5.80 -15.91
C VAL A 48 -9.83 -6.31 -17.35
N ARG A 49 -10.86 -7.10 -17.66
CA ARG A 49 -11.09 -7.65 -19.00
C ARG A 49 -11.38 -6.61 -20.07
N ARG A 50 -11.97 -5.47 -19.72
CA ARG A 50 -12.19 -4.35 -20.67
C ARG A 50 -10.89 -3.66 -21.07
N GLU A 51 -9.91 -3.61 -20.17
CA GLU A 51 -8.63 -2.93 -20.39
C GLU A 51 -7.44 -3.82 -19.98
N PRO A 52 -7.25 -4.98 -20.63
CA PRO A 52 -6.24 -5.96 -20.23
C PRO A 52 -4.81 -5.42 -20.31
N HIS A 53 -4.57 -4.45 -21.17
CA HIS A 53 -3.27 -3.77 -21.34
C HIS A 53 -2.83 -2.96 -20.10
N ARG A 54 -3.75 -2.67 -19.18
CA ARG A 54 -3.45 -1.98 -17.93
C ARG A 54 -3.02 -2.94 -16.81
N THR A 55 -3.05 -4.25 -17.03
CA THR A 55 -2.55 -5.23 -16.07
C THR A 55 -1.04 -5.18 -16.04
N THR A 56 -0.47 -4.80 -14.91
CA THR A 56 0.98 -4.67 -14.70
C THR A 56 1.60 -5.97 -14.18
N ILE A 57 0.90 -6.71 -13.32
CA ILE A 57 1.31 -8.03 -12.83
C ILE A 57 0.14 -8.99 -13.08
N PRO A 58 0.32 -9.98 -13.96
CA PRO A 58 -0.73 -10.94 -14.26
C PRO A 58 -0.94 -11.93 -13.10
N GLY A 59 -2.19 -12.36 -12.90
CA GLY A 59 -2.61 -13.16 -11.75
C GLY A 59 -1.86 -14.47 -11.55
N TYR A 60 -1.33 -15.08 -12.61
CA TYR A 60 -0.53 -16.31 -12.48
C TYR A 60 0.81 -16.14 -11.73
N LEU A 61 1.23 -14.90 -11.47
CA LEU A 61 2.41 -14.57 -10.66
C LEU A 61 2.05 -14.26 -9.20
N VAL A 62 0.78 -14.18 -8.84
CA VAL A 62 0.31 -13.70 -7.54
C VAL A 62 -0.32 -14.85 -6.76
N ASP A 63 0.21 -15.14 -5.57
CA ASP A 63 -0.31 -16.18 -4.70
C ASP A 63 -1.46 -15.68 -3.82
N ALA A 64 -1.43 -14.41 -3.43
CA ALA A 64 -2.47 -13.83 -2.58
C ALA A 64 -2.70 -12.35 -2.87
N VAL A 65 -3.97 -11.93 -2.87
CA VAL A 65 -4.40 -10.54 -2.90
C VAL A 65 -5.10 -10.20 -1.59
N VAL A 66 -4.72 -9.08 -0.98
CA VAL A 66 -5.29 -8.58 0.27
C VAL A 66 -5.80 -7.16 0.04
N GLU A 67 -7.07 -6.90 0.29
CA GLU A 67 -7.59 -5.54 0.29
C GLU A 67 -7.12 -4.83 1.56
N ALA A 68 -6.30 -3.81 1.37
CA ALA A 68 -5.71 -3.00 2.42
C ALA A 68 -5.73 -1.53 2.01
N PRO A 69 -6.91 -0.89 2.04
CA PRO A 69 -7.01 0.53 1.73
C PRO A 69 -6.04 1.34 2.58
N PHE A 70 -5.39 2.34 2.00
CA PHE A 70 -4.38 3.13 2.71
C PHE A 70 -3.09 2.36 3.07
N GLY A 71 -2.86 1.20 2.45
CA GLY A 71 -1.76 0.29 2.79
C GLY A 71 -0.36 0.78 2.39
N ALA A 72 -0.22 1.82 1.56
CA ALA A 72 1.07 2.44 1.25
C ALA A 72 1.45 3.57 2.22
N HIS A 73 0.53 4.02 3.11
CA HIS A 73 0.82 5.09 4.06
C HIS A 73 2.03 4.73 4.96
N PRO A 74 2.94 5.66 5.24
CA PRO A 74 2.90 7.11 5.00
C PRO A 74 3.38 7.54 3.59
N CYS A 75 3.71 6.62 2.70
CA CYS A 75 3.99 6.93 1.30
C CYS A 75 2.69 7.19 0.53
N SER A 76 2.81 7.65 -0.72
CA SER A 76 1.66 7.90 -1.58
C SER A 76 1.17 6.65 -2.28
N SER A 77 -0.13 6.58 -2.57
CA SER A 77 -0.71 5.69 -3.57
C SER A 77 -1.22 6.54 -4.74
N HIS A 78 -0.61 6.38 -5.92
CA HIS A 78 -0.83 7.26 -7.07
C HIS A 78 -2.30 7.31 -7.47
N GLY A 79 -2.87 8.52 -7.55
CA GLY A 79 -4.28 8.75 -7.87
C GLY A 79 -5.27 8.38 -6.77
N VAL A 80 -4.80 7.95 -5.58
CA VAL A 80 -5.62 7.60 -4.42
C VAL A 80 -5.38 8.58 -3.27
N TYR A 81 -4.13 8.76 -2.84
CA TYR A 81 -3.74 9.72 -1.80
C TYR A 81 -2.27 10.12 -1.92
N ALA A 82 -1.94 11.31 -1.42
CA ALA A 82 -0.57 11.83 -1.35
C ALA A 82 0.18 11.21 -0.17
N HIS A 83 1.52 11.38 -0.16
CA HIS A 83 2.34 11.01 0.99
C HIS A 83 2.03 11.89 2.22
N ASP A 84 2.16 11.30 3.39
CA ASP A 84 2.01 12.01 4.66
C ASP A 84 3.38 12.53 5.14
N GLU A 85 3.69 13.79 4.80
CA GLU A 85 4.94 14.43 5.18
C GLU A 85 5.14 14.48 6.70
N GLN A 86 4.06 14.64 7.45
CA GLN A 86 4.10 14.68 8.92
C GLN A 86 4.56 13.34 9.48
N GLN A 87 3.97 12.24 9.03
CA GLN A 87 4.33 10.89 9.46
C GLN A 87 5.73 10.49 8.98
N ILE A 88 6.11 10.85 7.76
CA ILE A 88 7.47 10.61 7.26
C ILE A 88 8.49 11.37 8.11
N THR A 89 8.23 12.63 8.44
CA THR A 89 9.10 13.44 9.29
C THR A 89 9.25 12.83 10.68
N GLN A 90 8.15 12.32 11.26
CA GLN A 90 8.17 11.64 12.56
C GLN A 90 8.99 10.34 12.50
N TYR A 91 8.82 9.53 11.46
CA TYR A 91 9.61 8.33 11.22
C TYR A 91 11.12 8.64 11.15
N VAL A 92 11.50 9.65 10.37
CA VAL A 92 12.92 10.05 10.21
C VAL A 92 13.49 10.54 11.53
N LYS A 93 12.76 11.36 12.29
CA LYS A 93 13.19 11.84 13.62
C LYS A 93 13.38 10.69 14.61
N ALA A 94 12.41 9.77 14.65
CA ALA A 94 12.50 8.59 15.52
C ALA A 94 13.68 7.68 15.14
N GLY A 95 14.04 7.61 13.86
CA GLY A 95 15.15 6.83 13.33
C GLY A 95 16.56 7.26 13.73
N ALA A 96 16.70 8.29 14.57
CA ALA A 96 18.01 8.74 15.07
C ALA A 96 18.76 7.65 15.85
N ASP A 97 18.05 6.81 16.59
CA ASP A 97 18.58 5.62 17.23
C ASP A 97 17.48 4.51 17.37
N ALA A 98 17.91 3.28 17.54
CA ALA A 98 17.00 2.13 17.55
C ALA A 98 15.98 2.15 18.72
N ALA A 99 16.36 2.63 19.88
CA ALA A 99 15.47 2.67 21.05
C ALA A 99 14.40 3.74 20.89
N THR A 100 14.78 4.90 20.38
CA THR A 100 13.85 6.00 20.05
C THR A 100 12.90 5.58 18.95
N TRP A 101 13.40 4.93 17.88
CA TRP A 101 12.57 4.43 16.80
C TRP A 101 11.55 3.41 17.29
N TRP A 102 11.99 2.48 18.15
CA TRP A 102 11.10 1.48 18.70
C TRP A 102 9.94 2.10 19.48
N ARG A 103 10.26 2.98 20.44
CA ARG A 103 9.29 3.59 21.35
C ARG A 103 8.37 4.61 20.65
N ASP A 104 8.94 5.47 19.79
CA ASP A 104 8.25 6.65 19.29
C ASP A 104 7.59 6.42 17.93
N TYR A 105 7.95 5.33 17.23
CA TYR A 105 7.36 5.00 15.93
C TYR A 105 6.85 3.56 15.85
N PHE A 106 7.70 2.55 16.11
CA PHE A 106 7.31 1.16 15.90
C PHE A 106 6.17 0.72 16.83
N GLU A 107 6.28 0.97 18.14
CA GLU A 107 5.22 0.59 19.08
C GLU A 107 3.89 1.27 18.73
N PRO A 108 3.78 2.61 18.62
CA PRO A 108 2.49 3.26 18.42
C PRO A 108 1.86 3.05 17.05
N TYR A 109 2.63 2.82 15.97
CA TYR A 109 2.10 2.78 14.62
C TYR A 109 2.17 1.41 13.94
N VAL A 110 2.97 0.47 14.45
CA VAL A 110 3.16 -0.85 13.82
C VAL A 110 2.73 -1.98 14.75
N LYS A 111 3.17 -1.94 16.03
CA LYS A 111 2.97 -3.04 16.97
C LYS A 111 1.60 -3.00 17.65
N ASP A 112 1.20 -1.83 18.13
CA ASP A 112 0.03 -1.67 18.97
C ASP A 112 -1.32 -1.56 18.23
N PRO A 113 -1.41 -1.10 16.94
CA PRO A 113 -2.67 -1.13 16.24
C PRO A 113 -3.15 -2.57 16.04
N GLU A 114 -4.37 -2.87 16.50
CA GLU A 114 -5.00 -4.19 16.35
C GLU A 114 -5.77 -4.30 15.01
N SER A 115 -6.02 -3.16 14.38
CA SER A 115 -6.79 -3.06 13.13
C SER A 115 -6.35 -1.87 12.28
N LEU A 116 -6.77 -1.87 11.00
CA LEU A 116 -6.62 -0.71 10.14
C LEU A 116 -7.32 0.53 10.72
N ALA A 117 -8.48 0.37 11.35
CA ALA A 117 -9.20 1.48 11.97
C ALA A 117 -8.39 2.11 13.11
N ASP A 118 -7.77 1.30 13.96
CA ASP A 118 -6.89 1.79 15.05
C ASP A 118 -5.69 2.54 14.50
N TYR A 119 -5.08 2.01 13.43
CA TYR A 119 -3.98 2.69 12.75
C TYR A 119 -4.42 4.06 12.20
N VAL A 120 -5.55 4.09 11.52
CA VAL A 120 -6.12 5.31 10.93
C VAL A 120 -6.36 6.37 12.02
N GLU A 121 -6.96 6.00 13.15
CA GLU A 121 -7.16 6.94 14.27
C GLU A 121 -5.84 7.51 14.80
N ARG A 122 -4.80 6.69 14.89
CA ARG A 122 -3.48 7.12 15.39
C ARG A 122 -2.75 8.08 14.44
N VAL A 123 -3.00 8.00 13.15
CA VAL A 123 -2.37 8.89 12.14
C VAL A 123 -3.19 10.15 11.84
N GLY A 124 -4.27 10.40 12.61
CA GLY A 124 -5.07 11.62 12.51
C GLY A 124 -6.50 11.40 12.00
N GLY A 125 -6.96 10.15 11.97
CA GLY A 125 -8.34 9.79 11.68
C GLY A 125 -8.75 9.98 10.22
N ALA A 126 -10.06 9.85 9.98
CA ALA A 126 -10.64 9.98 8.65
C ALA A 126 -10.40 11.36 8.01
N GLU A 127 -10.32 12.42 8.82
CA GLU A 127 -10.03 13.77 8.32
C GLU A 127 -8.66 13.84 7.66
N ARG A 128 -7.63 13.21 8.26
CA ARG A 128 -6.29 13.16 7.68
C ARG A 128 -6.27 12.40 6.36
N ILE A 129 -6.95 11.27 6.27
CA ILE A 129 -7.05 10.51 5.02
C ILE A 129 -7.71 11.35 3.92
N LEU A 130 -8.79 12.05 4.23
CA LEU A 130 -9.48 12.92 3.26
C LEU A 130 -8.58 14.04 2.76
N GLN A 131 -7.82 14.71 3.64
CA GLN A 131 -6.85 15.74 3.26
C GLN A 131 -5.80 15.20 2.28
N LEU A 132 -5.24 14.03 2.55
CA LEU A 132 -4.26 13.39 1.67
C LEU A 132 -4.86 12.99 0.32
N ALA A 133 -6.11 12.52 0.30
CA ALA A 133 -6.82 12.14 -0.92
C ALA A 133 -7.21 13.36 -1.79
N GLU A 134 -7.54 14.50 -1.18
CA GLU A 134 -7.86 15.73 -1.90
C GLU A 134 -6.66 16.31 -2.66
N THR A 135 -5.45 16.09 -2.17
CA THR A 135 -4.21 16.59 -2.76
C THR A 135 -3.88 15.94 -4.12
N VAL A 136 -4.47 14.79 -4.45
CA VAL A 136 -4.21 14.05 -5.71
C VAL A 136 -5.35 14.10 -6.72
N ARG A 137 -6.42 14.87 -6.43
CA ARG A 137 -7.55 15.14 -7.33
C ARG A 137 -7.33 16.42 -8.11
#